data_19d559fbb2c233ea7f7d4231f1b7acaa
#
_entry.id   19d559fbb2c233ea7f7d4231f1b7acaa
#
_cell.length_a   1.000
_cell.length_b   1.000
_cell.length_c   1.000
_cell.angle_alpha   90.00
_cell.angle_beta   90.00
_cell.angle_gamma   90.00
#
_symmetry.space_group_name_H-M   'P 1'
#
loop_
_entity.id
_entity.type
_entity.pdbx_description
1 polymer ?
#
loop_
_entity_poly.entity_id
_entity_poly.type
_entity_poly.pdbx_seq_one_letter_code
_entity_poly.pdbx_strand_id
1 'polypeptide(L)'
;MIVEATGKVMQVLSKIEGGSAKTGKAWEKYTYLIEQSGMRPTSLVVSVFNYGEHVGELLNMGDTVRMSLRIEAHFVKDGQKWYNEVTAFNIVSFR
;
A
#
# COMPACT_ATOMS: atom_id res chain seq x y z
N MET A 1 10.84 5.66 8.45
CA MET A 1 10.64 4.61 9.47
C MET A 1 10.13 3.35 8.78
N ILE A 2 10.76 2.22 9.05
CA ILE A 2 10.38 0.94 8.45
C ILE A 2 9.99 -0.01 9.56
N VAL A 3 8.81 -0.62 9.42
CA VAL A 3 8.29 -1.59 10.38
C VAL A 3 7.72 -2.78 9.61
N GLU A 4 7.55 -3.91 10.28
CA GLU A 4 6.89 -5.08 9.70
C GLU A 4 5.48 -5.23 10.25
N ALA A 5 4.57 -5.68 9.39
CA ALA A 5 3.18 -5.92 9.78
C ALA A 5 2.65 -7.16 9.07
N THR A 6 1.70 -7.81 9.73
CA THR A 6 0.96 -8.94 9.19
C THR A 6 -0.52 -8.66 9.36
N GLY A 7 -1.29 -8.87 8.32
CA GLY A 7 -2.72 -8.64 8.36
C GLY A 7 -3.44 -9.26 7.18
N LYS A 8 -4.76 -9.13 7.20
CA LYS A 8 -5.62 -9.66 6.16
C LYS A 8 -6.04 -8.55 5.20
N VAL A 9 -5.96 -8.82 3.90
CA VAL A 9 -6.40 -7.87 2.88
C VAL A 9 -7.93 -7.85 2.85
N MET A 10 -8.51 -6.73 3.25
CA MET A 10 -9.96 -6.60 3.36
C MET A 10 -10.59 -5.98 2.13
N GLN A 11 -9.95 -4.97 1.54
CA GLN A 11 -10.57 -4.20 0.46
C GLN A 11 -9.53 -3.41 -0.32
N VAL A 12 -9.76 -3.26 -1.63
CA VAL A 12 -9.07 -2.28 -2.46
C VAL A 12 -9.84 -0.96 -2.35
N LEU A 13 -9.20 0.07 -1.83
CA LEU A 13 -9.86 1.37 -1.63
C LEU A 13 -9.73 2.26 -2.84
N SER A 14 -8.59 2.21 -3.54
CA SER A 14 -8.38 3.04 -4.73
C SER A 14 -7.27 2.49 -5.62
N LYS A 15 -7.27 2.95 -6.87
CA LYS A 15 -6.22 2.68 -7.85
C LYS A 15 -5.92 3.97 -8.59
N ILE A 16 -4.63 4.32 -8.67
CA ILE A 16 -4.15 5.44 -9.46
C ILE A 16 -3.14 4.91 -10.45
N GLU A 17 -3.22 5.35 -11.70
CA GLU A 17 -2.32 4.95 -12.76
C GLU A 17 -1.55 6.15 -13.28
N GLY A 18 -0.34 5.90 -13.75
CA GLY A 18 0.45 6.90 -14.40
C GLY A 18 1.50 6.28 -15.30
N GLY A 19 2.21 7.13 -16.02
CA GLY A 19 3.32 6.73 -16.85
C GLY A 19 4.38 7.82 -16.87
N SER A 20 5.63 7.38 -17.01
CA SER A 20 6.73 8.32 -17.16
C SER A 20 6.88 8.69 -18.64
N ALA A 21 6.74 9.97 -18.94
CA ALA A 21 6.95 10.47 -20.31
C ALA A 21 8.40 10.28 -20.77
N LYS A 22 9.34 10.25 -19.83
CA LYS A 22 10.77 10.09 -20.16
C LYS A 22 11.16 8.64 -20.40
N THR A 23 10.59 7.70 -19.65
CA THR A 23 10.98 6.30 -19.70
C THR A 23 9.94 5.42 -20.39
N GLY A 24 8.74 5.94 -20.62
CA GLY A 24 7.61 5.16 -21.15
C GLY A 24 7.12 4.05 -20.25
N LYS A 25 7.61 3.99 -19.00
CA LYS A 25 7.24 2.93 -18.07
C LYS A 25 5.95 3.27 -17.35
N ALA A 26 5.00 2.34 -17.39
CA ALA A 26 3.77 2.47 -16.64
C ALA A 26 4.00 2.17 -15.16
N TRP A 27 3.22 2.81 -14.31
CA TRP A 27 3.17 2.52 -12.89
C TRP A 27 1.74 2.63 -12.40
N GLU A 28 1.47 1.99 -11.27
CA GLU A 28 0.18 2.10 -10.61
C GLU A 28 0.35 2.09 -9.10
N LYS A 29 -0.60 2.71 -8.42
CA LYS A 29 -0.65 2.76 -6.97
C LYS A 29 -2.00 2.21 -6.52
N TYR A 30 -1.98 1.12 -5.81
CA TYR A 30 -3.17 0.58 -5.14
C TYR A 30 -3.18 0.99 -3.68
N THR A 31 -4.36 1.30 -3.17
CA THR A 31 -4.54 1.56 -1.75
C THR A 31 -5.43 0.46 -1.19
N TYR A 32 -4.93 -0.25 -0.17
CA TYR A 32 -5.63 -1.37 0.44
C TYR A 32 -5.97 -1.09 1.89
N LEU A 33 -7.09 -1.66 2.32
CA LEU A 33 -7.43 -1.74 3.74
C LEU A 33 -6.94 -3.10 4.26
N ILE A 34 -6.07 -3.05 5.25
CA ILE A 34 -5.49 -4.23 5.90
C ILE A 34 -6.00 -4.28 7.34
N GLU A 35 -6.46 -5.45 7.77
CA GLU A 35 -6.91 -5.65 9.14
C GLU A 35 -5.98 -6.60 9.88
N GLN A 36 -5.52 -6.18 11.04
CA GLN A 36 -4.78 -7.03 11.95
C GLN A 36 -5.75 -7.57 13.00
N SER A 37 -5.85 -8.89 13.07
CA SER A 37 -6.71 -9.55 14.06
C SER A 37 -6.02 -9.61 15.41
N GLY A 38 -6.82 -9.68 16.46
CA GLY A 38 -6.34 -9.77 17.83
C GLY A 38 -7.48 -9.44 18.80
N MET A 39 -7.14 -9.24 20.06
CA MET A 39 -8.13 -8.84 21.07
C MET A 39 -8.76 -7.49 20.74
N ARG A 40 -8.00 -6.61 20.07
CA ARG A 40 -8.47 -5.36 19.51
C ARG A 40 -8.12 -5.33 18.04
N PRO A 41 -9.02 -5.71 17.15
CA PRO A 41 -8.76 -5.61 15.72
C PRO A 41 -8.48 -4.16 15.34
N THR A 42 -7.40 -3.96 14.58
CA THR A 42 -7.03 -2.64 14.06
C THR A 42 -6.92 -2.72 12.56
N SER A 43 -7.23 -1.62 11.91
CA SER A 43 -7.14 -1.51 10.46
C SER A 43 -6.09 -0.48 10.07
N LEU A 44 -5.45 -0.71 8.93
CA LEU A 44 -4.42 0.16 8.40
C LEU A 44 -4.65 0.34 6.91
N VAL A 45 -4.52 1.56 6.44
CA VAL A 45 -4.54 1.87 5.01
C VAL A 45 -3.11 1.89 4.51
N VAL A 46 -2.80 1.05 3.52
CA VAL A 46 -1.45 0.98 2.94
C VAL A 46 -1.49 1.20 1.44
N SER A 47 -0.44 1.81 0.92
CA SER A 47 -0.24 1.99 -0.51
C SER A 47 0.77 0.99 -1.03
N VAL A 48 0.49 0.42 -2.22
CA VAL A 48 1.39 -0.49 -2.91
C VAL A 48 1.62 0.04 -4.32
N PHE A 49 2.89 0.24 -4.67
CA PHE A 49 3.26 0.69 -6.00
C PHE A 49 3.72 -0.48 -6.85
N ASN A 50 3.17 -0.58 -8.05
CA ASN A 50 3.60 -1.56 -9.05
C ASN A 50 4.21 -0.83 -10.23
N TYR A 51 5.32 -1.36 -10.74
CA TYR A 51 6.06 -0.75 -11.84
C TYR A 51 6.30 -1.78 -12.94
N GLY A 52 6.28 -1.31 -14.20
CA GLY A 52 6.65 -2.11 -15.35
C GLY A 52 5.84 -3.40 -15.49
N GLU A 53 6.51 -4.54 -15.47
CA GLU A 53 5.88 -5.86 -15.62
C GLU A 53 4.96 -6.25 -14.46
N HIS A 54 5.08 -5.57 -13.33
CA HIS A 54 4.25 -5.83 -12.15
C HIS A 54 2.93 -5.07 -12.17
N VAL A 55 2.70 -4.22 -13.18
CA VAL A 55 1.44 -3.50 -13.34
C VAL A 55 0.31 -4.51 -13.54
N GLY A 56 -0.78 -4.32 -12.81
CA GLY A 56 -1.94 -5.23 -12.84
C GLY A 56 -1.93 -6.30 -11.75
N GLU A 57 -0.84 -6.43 -10.99
CA GLU A 57 -0.78 -7.37 -9.88
C GLU A 57 -1.56 -6.85 -8.68
N LEU A 58 -2.58 -7.59 -8.29
CA LEU A 58 -3.43 -7.26 -7.14
C LEU A 58 -3.19 -8.24 -6.01
N LEU A 59 -3.25 -7.73 -4.79
CA LEU A 59 -3.36 -8.60 -3.62
C LEU A 59 -4.76 -9.18 -3.57
N ASN A 60 -4.87 -10.47 -3.24
CA ASN A 60 -6.15 -11.15 -3.19
C ASN A 60 -6.90 -10.80 -1.90
N MET A 61 -8.18 -10.46 -2.05
CA MET A 61 -9.03 -10.21 -0.88
C MET A 61 -9.11 -11.47 -0.02
N GLY A 62 -8.97 -11.29 1.27
CA GLY A 62 -9.04 -12.38 2.23
C GLY A 62 -7.70 -13.06 2.53
N ASP A 63 -6.66 -12.79 1.73
CA ASP A 63 -5.34 -13.35 2.00
C ASP A 63 -4.70 -12.66 3.20
N THR A 64 -3.99 -13.45 4.00
CA THR A 64 -3.11 -12.91 5.03
C THR A 64 -1.77 -12.57 4.39
N VAL A 65 -1.29 -11.36 4.60
CA VAL A 65 -0.03 -10.88 4.04
C VAL A 65 0.91 -10.43 5.16
N ARG A 66 2.19 -10.70 4.98
CA ARG A 66 3.26 -10.09 5.77
C ARG A 66 3.98 -9.11 4.86
N MET A 67 4.25 -7.92 5.37
CA MET A 67 4.81 -6.84 4.57
C MET A 67 5.72 -5.97 5.42
N SER A 68 6.65 -5.32 4.73
CA SER A 68 7.40 -4.21 5.30
C SER A 68 6.65 -2.94 4.99
N LEU A 69 6.61 -2.03 5.96
CA LEU A 69 5.92 -0.74 5.81
C LEU A 69 6.93 0.38 5.95
N ARG A 70 6.91 1.29 4.98
CA ARG A 70 7.63 2.56 5.08
C ARG A 70 6.62 3.63 5.47
N ILE A 71 6.85 4.27 6.60
CA ILE A 71 5.98 5.32 7.12
C ILE A 71 6.72 6.64 6.98
N GLU A 72 6.14 7.57 6.21
CA GLU A 72 6.74 8.85 5.90
C GLU A 72 5.75 9.98 6.10
N ALA A 73 6.23 11.11 6.58
CA ALA A 73 5.42 12.32 6.67
C ALA A 73 5.58 13.13 5.38
N HIS A 74 4.46 13.63 4.86
CA HIS A 74 4.43 14.50 3.70
C HIS A 74 3.69 15.79 4.04
N PHE A 75 4.19 16.91 3.51
CA PHE A 75 3.57 18.20 3.70
C PHE A 75 2.74 18.59 2.49
N VAL A 76 1.49 18.97 2.72
CA VAL A 76 0.58 19.45 1.69
C VAL A 76 0.48 20.96 1.77
N LYS A 77 0.96 21.66 0.74
CA LYS A 77 0.99 23.13 0.72
C LYS A 77 -0.40 23.76 0.77
N ASP A 78 -1.35 23.19 0.05
CA ASP A 78 -2.70 23.76 -0.08
C ASP A 78 -3.46 23.81 1.25
N GLY A 79 -3.23 22.85 2.12
CA GLY A 79 -3.86 22.82 3.44
C GLY A 79 -2.92 23.17 4.58
N GLN A 80 -1.65 23.39 4.28
CA GLN A 80 -0.57 23.58 5.27
C GLN A 80 -0.61 22.50 6.35
N LYS A 81 -0.79 21.26 5.93
CA LYS A 81 -0.91 20.11 6.81
C LYS A 81 0.10 19.04 6.51
N TRP A 82 0.51 18.35 7.54
CA TRP A 82 1.30 17.14 7.43
C TRP A 82 0.39 15.93 7.49
N TYR A 83 0.68 14.91 6.69
CA TYR A 83 0.00 13.62 6.79
C TYR A 83 1.03 12.50 6.69
N ASN A 84 0.67 11.35 7.23
CA ASN A 84 1.53 10.17 7.15
C ASN A 84 1.07 9.29 5.98
N GLU A 85 2.02 8.86 5.17
CA GLU A 85 1.78 7.86 4.14
C GLU A 85 2.45 6.56 4.55
N VAL A 86 1.73 5.47 4.40
CA VAL A 86 2.22 4.12 4.71
C VAL A 86 2.31 3.35 3.40
N THR A 87 3.53 3.02 2.98
CA THR A 87 3.78 2.28 1.74
C THR A 87 4.25 0.88 2.09
N ALA A 88 3.57 -0.13 1.56
CA ALA A 88 3.93 -1.53 1.77
C ALA A 88 4.84 -2.03 0.66
N PHE A 89 5.82 -2.83 1.02
CA PHE A 89 6.76 -3.47 0.10
C PHE A 89 7.21 -4.81 0.66
N ASN A 90 7.90 -5.62 -0.14
CA ASN A 90 8.33 -6.98 0.24
C ASN A 90 7.16 -7.81 0.79
N ILE A 91 6.09 -7.85 0.03
CA ILE A 91 4.82 -8.44 0.46
C ILE A 91 4.85 -9.95 0.18
N VAL A 92 4.53 -10.74 1.20
CA VAL A 92 4.42 -12.20 1.10
C VAL A 92 3.00 -12.59 1.49
N SER A 93 2.31 -13.31 0.61
CA SER A 93 0.95 -13.77 0.88
C SER A 93 0.97 -15.19 1.46
N PHE A 94 0.14 -15.40 2.45
CA PHE A 94 -0.12 -16.71 3.05
C PHE A 94 -1.57 -17.11 2.77
N ARG A 95 -1.76 -18.37 2.46
CA ARG A 95 -3.10 -18.91 2.25
C ARG A 95 -3.45 -19.93 3.31
#